data_8e8a2debaf873057ca8153870211d1fb
#
_entry.id   8e8a2debaf873057ca8153870211d1fb
#
_cell.length_a   1.000
_cell.length_b   1.000
_cell.length_c   1.000
_cell.angle_alpha   90.00
_cell.angle_beta   90.00
_cell.angle_gamma   90.00
#
_symmetry.space_group_name_H-M   'P 1'
#
loop_
_entity.id
_entity.type
_entity.pdbx_description
1 polymer ?
#
loop_
_entity_poly.entity_id
_entity_poly.type
_entity_poly.pdbx_seq_one_letter_code
_entity_poly.pdbx_strand_id
1 'polypeptide(L)'
;MNYTAQYSQLVMPDHINNAGTLFGGKMLSWMDLSAAKVAYHFLKNTDAVAAVTRAIEKVEFREPVYSGEWVNFTSVVIKTGKSSVTINVEAFAESKSRGKRLACTAIITMVSVIKKGDTFVKFHHGNQLD
;
A
#
# COMPACT_ATOMS: atom_id res chain seq x y z
N MET A 1 5.59 -9.89 16.35
CA MET A 1 5.18 -8.47 16.28
C MET A 1 4.55 -8.21 14.92
N ASN A 2 3.41 -7.55 14.90
CA ASN A 2 2.74 -7.20 13.65
C ASN A 2 3.21 -5.81 13.21
N TYR A 3 3.56 -5.72 11.94
CA TYR A 3 3.89 -4.42 11.32
C TYR A 3 2.67 -3.95 10.56
N THR A 4 2.12 -2.82 11.01
CA THR A 4 0.95 -2.20 10.40
C THR A 4 1.22 -0.73 10.18
N ALA A 5 0.57 -0.16 9.18
CA ALA A 5 0.58 1.29 8.95
C ALA A 5 -0.79 1.73 8.47
N GLN A 6 -1.06 3.00 8.70
CA GLN A 6 -2.30 3.63 8.25
C GLN A 6 -1.97 4.87 7.44
N TYR A 7 -2.81 5.13 6.47
CA TYR A 7 -2.70 6.28 5.59
C TYR A 7 -4.11 6.70 5.19
N SER A 8 -4.36 7.97 5.09
CA SER A 8 -5.68 8.48 4.71
C SER A 8 -5.56 9.51 3.61
N GLN A 9 -6.53 9.52 2.72
CA GLN A 9 -6.57 10.41 1.57
C GLN A 9 -7.99 10.91 1.35
N LEU A 10 -8.15 12.21 1.22
CA LEU A 10 -9.42 12.81 0.80
C LEU A 10 -9.52 12.71 -0.72
N VAL A 11 -10.66 12.22 -1.21
CA VAL A 11 -10.91 12.12 -2.65
C VAL A 11 -11.34 13.48 -3.18
N MET A 12 -10.55 14.04 -4.08
CA MET A 12 -10.78 15.36 -4.66
C MET A 12 -11.41 15.22 -6.05
N PRO A 13 -12.04 16.29 -6.58
CA PRO A 13 -12.68 16.23 -7.90
C PRO A 13 -11.77 15.78 -9.04
N ASP A 14 -10.48 16.13 -9.00
CA ASP A 14 -9.53 15.74 -10.04
C ASP A 14 -9.10 14.27 -9.96
N HIS A 15 -9.52 13.55 -8.92
CA HIS A 15 -9.27 12.11 -8.80
C HIS A 15 -10.38 11.25 -9.43
N ILE A 16 -11.40 11.88 -10.02
CA ILE A 16 -12.62 11.22 -10.43
C ILE A 16 -12.61 10.94 -11.93
N ASN A 17 -13.06 9.74 -12.30
CA ASN A 17 -13.18 9.32 -13.71
C ASN A 17 -14.47 9.80 -14.35
N ASN A 18 -14.69 9.45 -15.61
CA ASN A 18 -15.89 9.85 -16.36
C ASN A 18 -17.20 9.28 -15.81
N ALA A 19 -17.11 8.21 -15.02
CA ALA A 19 -18.30 7.61 -14.41
C ALA A 19 -18.68 8.25 -13.08
N GLY A 20 -17.89 9.22 -12.61
CA GLY A 20 -18.15 9.91 -11.34
C GLY A 20 -17.57 9.21 -10.13
N THR A 21 -16.67 8.26 -10.31
CA THR A 21 -16.05 7.52 -9.20
C THR A 21 -14.55 7.68 -9.21
N LEU A 22 -13.92 7.34 -8.08
CA LEU A 22 -12.46 7.40 -7.94
C LEU A 22 -11.79 6.57 -9.04
N PHE A 23 -10.84 7.17 -9.72
CA PHE A 23 -10.05 6.51 -10.75
C PHE A 23 -9.26 5.34 -10.13
N GLY A 24 -9.38 4.15 -10.76
CA GLY A 24 -8.75 2.94 -10.22
C GLY A 24 -7.24 3.04 -10.06
N GLY A 25 -6.57 3.66 -11.03
CA GLY A 25 -5.12 3.87 -10.94
C GLY A 25 -4.73 4.77 -9.76
N LYS A 26 -5.58 5.73 -9.42
CA LYS A 26 -5.35 6.58 -8.25
C LYS A 26 -5.47 5.76 -6.96
N MET A 27 -6.50 4.91 -6.86
CA MET A 27 -6.66 4.00 -5.73
C MET A 27 -5.40 3.14 -5.56
N LEU A 28 -4.91 2.54 -6.65
CA LEU A 28 -3.73 1.68 -6.61
C LEU A 28 -2.48 2.45 -6.20
N SER A 29 -2.32 3.69 -6.67
CA SER A 29 -1.15 4.50 -6.28
C SER A 29 -1.14 4.79 -4.78
N TRP A 30 -2.30 5.05 -4.20
CA TRP A 30 -2.41 5.27 -2.75
C TRP A 30 -2.19 3.98 -1.95
N MET A 31 -2.65 2.86 -2.47
CA MET A 31 -2.42 1.55 -1.85
C MET A 31 -0.93 1.21 -1.86
N ASP A 32 -0.26 1.49 -2.96
CA ASP A 32 1.19 1.29 -3.08
C ASP A 32 1.94 2.18 -2.08
N LEU A 33 1.51 3.42 -1.93
CA LEU A 33 2.10 4.34 -0.94
C LEU A 33 1.89 3.83 0.48
N SER A 34 0.70 3.31 0.79
CA SER A 34 0.40 2.73 2.10
C SER A 34 1.30 1.50 2.38
N ALA A 35 1.49 0.65 1.36
CA ALA A 35 2.39 -0.49 1.46
C ALA A 35 3.83 -0.05 1.69
N ALA A 36 4.26 0.99 0.99
CA ALA A 36 5.61 1.55 1.16
C ALA A 36 5.84 2.04 2.59
N LYS A 37 4.81 2.62 3.21
CA LYS A 37 4.91 3.11 4.58
C LYS A 37 5.15 1.98 5.57
N VAL A 38 4.42 0.87 5.47
CA VAL A 38 4.63 -0.26 6.38
C VAL A 38 5.95 -0.97 6.09
N ALA A 39 6.34 -1.05 4.82
CA ALA A 39 7.65 -1.59 4.45
C ALA A 39 8.78 -0.76 5.06
N TYR A 40 8.64 0.58 5.04
CA TYR A 40 9.59 1.46 5.69
C TYR A 40 9.72 1.13 7.17
N HIS A 41 8.62 0.98 7.88
CA HIS A 41 8.66 0.62 9.30
C HIS A 41 9.34 -0.73 9.53
N PHE A 42 9.06 -1.70 8.67
CA PHE A 42 9.63 -3.04 8.77
C PHE A 42 11.14 -3.03 8.55
N LEU A 43 11.65 -2.15 7.69
CA LEU A 43 13.05 -2.12 7.26
C LEU A 43 13.89 -1.03 7.93
N LYS A 44 13.32 -0.15 8.74
CA LYS A 44 14.00 1.06 9.22
C LYS A 44 15.24 0.79 10.06
N ASN A 45 15.35 -0.39 10.67
CA ASN A 45 16.52 -0.77 11.48
C ASN A 45 17.52 -1.61 10.69
N THR A 46 17.42 -1.65 9.38
CA THR A 46 18.32 -2.38 8.49
C THR A 46 19.09 -1.40 7.62
N ASP A 47 20.06 -1.92 6.86
CA ASP A 47 20.81 -1.11 5.90
C ASP A 47 20.10 -0.91 4.57
N ALA A 48 18.88 -1.42 4.44
CA ALA A 48 18.09 -1.21 3.21
C ALA A 48 17.89 0.29 2.96
N VAL A 49 18.13 0.72 1.74
CA VAL A 49 17.94 2.12 1.33
C VAL A 49 16.48 2.39 1.03
N ALA A 50 15.80 1.40 0.46
CA ALA A 50 14.41 1.54 0.06
C ALA A 50 13.77 0.17 -0.11
N ALA A 51 12.44 0.17 -0.25
CA ALA A 51 11.69 -0.97 -0.75
C ALA A 51 11.05 -0.55 -2.06
N VAL A 52 11.14 -1.41 -3.06
CA VAL A 52 10.54 -1.15 -4.39
C VAL A 52 9.44 -2.16 -4.64
N THR A 53 8.38 -1.73 -5.32
CA THR A 53 7.23 -2.58 -5.62
C THR A 53 7.61 -3.56 -6.71
N ARG A 54 7.44 -4.85 -6.43
CA ARG A 54 7.67 -5.91 -7.41
C ARG A 54 6.39 -6.41 -8.05
N ALA A 55 5.32 -6.54 -7.25
CA ALA A 55 4.06 -7.09 -7.74
C ALA A 55 2.89 -6.55 -6.95
N ILE A 56 1.78 -6.33 -7.63
CA ILE A 56 0.49 -6.00 -7.03
C ILE A 56 -0.47 -7.08 -7.53
N GLU A 57 -1.00 -7.87 -6.61
CA GLU A 57 -1.81 -9.03 -6.93
C GLU A 57 -3.13 -9.01 -6.20
N LYS A 58 -4.08 -9.80 -6.69
CA LYS A 58 -5.39 -10.00 -6.06
C LYS A 58 -6.08 -8.67 -5.77
N VAL A 59 -6.00 -7.76 -6.72
CA VAL A 59 -6.68 -6.48 -6.60
C VAL A 59 -8.17 -6.70 -6.81
N GLU A 60 -8.97 -6.26 -5.83
CA GLU A 60 -10.42 -6.32 -5.94
C GLU A 60 -11.00 -4.95 -5.64
N PHE A 61 -11.64 -4.36 -6.64
CA PHE A 61 -12.42 -3.13 -6.48
C PHE A 61 -13.83 -3.54 -6.08
N ARG A 62 -14.18 -3.34 -4.81
CA ARG A 62 -15.43 -3.87 -4.26
C ARG A 62 -16.58 -2.89 -4.29
N GLU A 63 -16.27 -1.62 -4.02
CA GLU A 63 -17.27 -0.56 -3.91
C GLU A 63 -16.77 0.71 -4.59
N PRO A 64 -17.64 1.45 -5.30
CA PRO A 64 -17.22 2.73 -5.86
C PRO A 64 -16.96 3.75 -4.73
N VAL A 65 -16.03 4.66 -5.01
CA VAL A 65 -15.66 5.73 -4.11
C VAL A 65 -15.92 7.05 -4.82
N TYR A 66 -16.40 8.04 -4.07
CA TYR A 66 -16.87 9.30 -4.64
C TYR A 66 -16.06 10.48 -4.14
N SER A 67 -16.12 11.58 -4.90
CA SER A 67 -15.48 12.84 -4.49
C SER A 67 -16.02 13.28 -3.13
N GLY A 68 -15.14 13.77 -2.29
CA GLY A 68 -15.48 14.22 -0.94
C GLY A 68 -15.44 13.13 0.12
N GLU A 69 -15.24 11.88 -0.26
CA GLU A 69 -15.09 10.80 0.70
C GLU A 69 -13.64 10.68 1.17
N TRP A 70 -13.46 10.23 2.41
CA TRP A 70 -12.16 9.84 2.91
C TRP A 70 -11.93 8.38 2.58
N VAL A 71 -10.70 8.05 2.17
CA VAL A 71 -10.27 6.67 2.04
C VAL A 71 -9.18 6.43 3.06
N ASN A 72 -9.40 5.43 3.90
CA ASN A 72 -8.48 5.06 4.98
C ASN A 72 -7.84 3.72 4.61
N PHE A 73 -6.52 3.71 4.53
CA PHE A 73 -5.76 2.53 4.13
C PHE A 73 -5.12 1.92 5.36
N THR A 74 -5.27 0.61 5.50
CA THR A 74 -4.55 -0.18 6.50
C THR A 74 -3.68 -1.17 5.77
N SER A 75 -2.39 -1.14 6.03
CA SER A 75 -1.44 -2.08 5.45
C SER A 75 -0.77 -2.90 6.55
N VAL A 76 -0.62 -4.19 6.30
CA VAL A 76 -0.08 -5.15 7.26
C VAL A 76 0.91 -6.06 6.54
N VAL A 77 2.10 -6.24 7.11
CA VAL A 77 3.05 -7.23 6.60
C VAL A 77 2.53 -8.61 6.95
N ILE A 78 2.30 -9.44 5.94
CA ILE A 78 1.72 -10.78 6.14
C ILE A 78 2.72 -11.90 5.87
N LYS A 79 3.82 -11.61 5.17
CA LYS A 79 4.81 -12.63 4.82
C LYS A 79 6.12 -11.95 4.49
N THR A 80 7.23 -12.62 4.76
CA THR A 80 8.56 -12.12 4.38
C THR A 80 9.37 -13.22 3.74
N GLY A 81 10.19 -12.85 2.75
CA GLY A 81 11.27 -13.69 2.21
C GLY A 81 12.61 -13.10 2.60
N LYS A 82 13.68 -13.51 1.95
CA LYS A 82 15.03 -12.99 2.23
C LYS A 82 15.15 -11.49 1.94
N SER A 83 14.59 -11.05 0.82
CA SER A 83 14.56 -9.65 0.42
C SER A 83 13.15 -9.10 0.30
N SER A 84 12.13 -9.95 0.33
CA SER A 84 10.76 -9.56 0.05
C SER A 84 9.98 -9.26 1.31
N VAL A 85 8.99 -8.41 1.16
CA VAL A 85 7.99 -8.07 2.18
C VAL A 85 6.65 -8.10 1.47
N THR A 86 5.76 -8.98 1.89
CA THR A 86 4.43 -9.11 1.31
C THR A 86 3.41 -8.45 2.24
N ILE A 87 2.60 -7.58 1.68
CA ILE A 87 1.76 -6.66 2.43
C ILE A 87 0.32 -6.78 1.96
N ASN A 88 -0.59 -6.97 2.91
CA ASN A 88 -2.02 -6.89 2.66
C ASN A 88 -2.47 -5.46 2.86
N VAL A 89 -3.16 -4.89 1.87
CA VAL A 89 -3.67 -3.52 1.95
C VAL A 89 -5.18 -3.55 1.81
N GLU A 90 -5.86 -2.88 2.73
CA GLU A 90 -7.30 -2.68 2.68
C GLU A 90 -7.60 -1.19 2.64
N ALA A 91 -8.51 -0.81 1.74
CA ALA A 91 -8.94 0.57 1.59
C ALA A 91 -10.42 0.67 1.95
N PHE A 92 -10.71 1.48 2.98
CA PHE A 92 -12.07 1.73 3.43
C PHE A 92 -12.46 3.16 3.04
N ALA A 93 -13.58 3.29 2.33
CA ALA A 93 -14.13 4.60 2.00
C ALA A 93 -15.20 4.96 3.02
N GLU A 94 -15.28 6.23 3.39
CA GLU A 94 -16.30 6.69 4.30
C GLU A 94 -16.77 8.11 4.01
N SER A 95 -18.04 8.33 4.20
CA SER A 95 -18.64 9.64 4.19
C SER A 95 -19.89 9.60 5.06
N LYS A 96 -20.39 10.80 5.43
CA LYS A 96 -21.58 10.90 6.24
C LYS A 96 -22.80 10.25 5.57
N SER A 97 -22.93 10.41 4.26
CA SER A 97 -24.10 9.92 3.53
C SER A 97 -24.02 8.45 3.16
N ARG A 98 -22.79 7.89 3.02
CA ARG A 98 -22.61 6.52 2.52
C ARG A 98 -22.05 5.54 3.55
N GLY A 99 -21.67 6.03 4.73
CA GLY A 99 -21.09 5.20 5.78
C GLY A 99 -19.70 4.70 5.41
N LYS A 100 -19.22 3.72 6.18
CA LYS A 100 -17.90 3.12 5.99
C LYS A 100 -18.03 1.80 5.24
N ARG A 101 -17.26 1.61 4.17
CA ARG A 101 -17.29 0.42 3.33
C ARG A 101 -15.89 0.00 2.97
N LEU A 102 -15.67 -1.31 2.85
CA LEU A 102 -14.43 -1.84 2.26
C LEU A 102 -14.51 -1.63 0.75
N ALA A 103 -13.68 -0.74 0.23
CA ALA A 103 -13.74 -0.34 -1.18
C ALA A 103 -12.78 -1.11 -2.06
N CYS A 104 -11.59 -1.45 -1.55
CA CYS A 104 -10.58 -2.15 -2.36
C CYS A 104 -9.64 -2.94 -1.47
N THR A 105 -9.17 -4.07 -1.98
CA THR A 105 -8.14 -4.89 -1.33
C THR A 105 -7.06 -5.25 -2.34
N ALA A 106 -5.84 -5.45 -1.86
CA ALA A 106 -4.73 -5.89 -2.72
C ALA A 106 -3.63 -6.53 -1.88
N ILE A 107 -2.82 -7.36 -2.52
CA ILE A 107 -1.60 -7.92 -1.95
C ILE A 107 -0.44 -7.30 -2.72
N ILE A 108 0.45 -6.62 -2.02
CA ILE A 108 1.59 -5.92 -2.63
C ILE A 108 2.86 -6.53 -2.09
N THR A 109 3.74 -6.97 -3.00
CA THR A 109 5.04 -7.50 -2.65
C THR A 109 6.09 -6.45 -2.99
N MET A 110 6.88 -6.09 -1.99
CA MET A 110 7.99 -5.15 -2.14
C MET A 110 9.29 -5.89 -1.88
N VAL A 111 10.37 -5.37 -2.45
CA VAL A 111 11.71 -5.94 -2.31
C VAL A 111 12.62 -4.88 -1.73
N SER A 112 13.34 -5.24 -0.67
CA SER A 112 14.33 -4.35 -0.08
C SER A 112 15.57 -4.28 -0.97
N VAL A 113 16.13 -3.09 -1.09
CA VAL A 113 17.28 -2.83 -1.96
C VAL A 113 18.32 -1.96 -1.26
N ILE A 114 19.57 -2.12 -1.70
CA ILE A 114 20.65 -1.20 -1.37
C ILE A 114 21.24 -0.67 -2.68
N LYS A 115 21.96 0.43 -2.57
CA LYS A 115 22.62 1.03 -3.75
C LYS A 115 24.04 0.51 -3.85
N LYS A 116 24.43 0.05 -5.05
CA LYS A 116 25.81 -0.27 -5.40
C LYS A 116 26.19 0.54 -6.64
N GLY A 117 27.05 1.54 -6.44
CA GLY A 117 27.37 2.50 -7.51
C GLY A 117 26.10 3.25 -7.91
N ASP A 118 25.73 3.16 -9.19
CA ASP A 118 24.52 3.81 -9.73
C ASP A 118 23.33 2.88 -9.83
N THR A 119 23.45 1.62 -9.33
CA THR A 119 22.36 0.64 -9.44
C THR A 119 21.86 0.22 -8.07
N PHE A 120 20.61 -0.23 -8.05
CA PHE A 120 20.01 -0.82 -6.86
C PHE A 120 20.04 -2.34 -7.00
N VAL A 121 20.40 -3.03 -5.93
CA VAL A 121 20.42 -4.49 -5.89
C VAL A 121 19.60 -4.96 -4.68
N LYS A 122 19.09 -6.19 -4.77
CA LYS A 122 18.35 -6.80 -3.69
C LYS A 122 19.20 -6.83 -2.41
N PHE A 123 18.55 -6.56 -1.30
CA PHE A 123 19.17 -6.59 0.01
C PHE A 123 18.45 -7.63 0.89
N HIS A 124 19.23 -8.54 1.47
CA HIS A 124 18.68 -9.50 2.41
C HIS A 124 18.49 -8.81 3.76
N HIS A 125 17.25 -8.46 4.09
CA HIS A 125 16.97 -7.64 5.27
C HIS A 125 17.14 -8.40 6.59
N GLY A 126 17.04 -9.71 6.57
CA GLY A 126 17.22 -10.54 7.77
C GLY A 126 16.09 -10.44 8.78
N ASN A 127 15.06 -9.65 8.51
CA ASN A 127 13.94 -9.50 9.42
C ASN A 127 12.90 -10.59 9.14
N GLN A 128 12.23 -11.00 10.21
CA GLN A 128 11.18 -12.02 10.12
C GLN A 128 9.98 -11.58 10.95
N LEU A 129 8.84 -12.14 10.62
CA LEU A 129 7.65 -12.01 11.45
C LEU A 129 7.70 -13.05 12.56
N ASP A 130 7.32 -12.64 13.74
CA ASP A 130 7.25 -13.54 14.90
C ASP A 130 6.06 -14.49 14.80
#